data_f417bd33613958fed0d9c7755c4ede5a
#
_entry.id   f417bd33613958fed0d9c7755c4ede5a
#
_cell.length_a   1.000
_cell.length_b   1.000
_cell.length_c   1.000
_cell.angle_alpha   90.00
_cell.angle_beta   90.00
_cell.angle_gamma   90.00
#
_symmetry.space_group_name_H-M   'P 1'
#
loop_
_entity.id
_entity.type
_entity.pdbx_description
1 polymer ?
#
loop_
_entity_poly.entity_id
_entity_poly.type
_entity_poly.pdbx_seq_one_letter_code
_entity_poly.pdbx_strand_id
1 'polypeptide(L)'
;IETTYRFGEPLVSLSSRFIQRNRTQIQKDIHSFNPEIKTELEFCPYNRRDYCKTIEQLISAIPADRSIFLLGRYSFDDYYLSFMYQSIKEGNRFYYIIGNRKIEFLTVHKSKGLEADYVILLQCNKDTYGFPSLINDDPILNYVLTQSDQFPYGEERRLFYVAITRAKLKTLVLYDKRFPSVFVDEFLQSDKITEENYKKHPNANKRWTKRADLFLLKLYGEGKSIKYIADKMGRSQTSIIMRLNKLNQ
;
A
#
# COMPACT_ATOMS: atom_id res chain seq x y z
N ILE A 1 18.61 4.35 2.61
CA ILE A 1 17.92 5.52 2.04
C ILE A 1 16.64 5.68 2.85
N GLU A 2 16.47 6.83 3.50
CA GLU A 2 15.31 7.19 4.32
C GLU A 2 14.40 8.20 3.60
N THR A 3 14.88 8.76 2.48
CA THR A 3 14.13 9.76 1.72
C THR A 3 13.72 9.19 0.36
N THR A 4 12.43 9.30 0.03
CA THR A 4 11.91 9.00 -1.31
C THR A 4 11.63 10.29 -2.09
N TYR A 5 12.04 10.29 -3.36
CA TYR A 5 11.82 11.40 -4.30
C TYR A 5 10.68 11.11 -5.28
N ARG A 6 10.13 9.88 -5.26
CA ARG A 6 9.17 9.41 -6.26
C ARG A 6 7.73 9.61 -5.82
N PHE A 7 7.41 9.29 -4.58
CA PHE A 7 6.04 9.24 -4.08
C PHE A 7 5.93 9.93 -2.72
N GLY A 8 4.73 10.37 -2.40
CA GLY A 8 4.42 11.09 -1.17
C GLY A 8 3.36 10.42 -0.30
N GLU A 9 2.83 11.19 0.65
CA GLU A 9 1.72 10.73 1.48
C GLU A 9 0.41 10.64 0.66
N PRO A 10 -0.51 9.73 0.98
CA PRO A 10 -0.45 8.78 2.11
C PRO A 10 0.33 7.48 1.80
N LEU A 11 0.86 7.29 0.57
CA LEU A 11 1.51 6.04 0.17
C LEU A 11 2.76 5.74 1.01
N VAL A 12 3.52 6.75 1.42
CA VAL A 12 4.71 6.56 2.28
C VAL A 12 4.32 5.85 3.58
N SER A 13 3.35 6.38 4.29
CA SER A 13 2.87 5.80 5.57
C SER A 13 2.24 4.42 5.38
N LEU A 14 1.43 4.25 4.32
CA LEU A 14 0.76 2.97 4.04
C LEU A 14 1.76 1.87 3.69
N SER A 15 2.69 2.15 2.78
CA SER A 15 3.68 1.19 2.32
C SER A 15 4.70 0.84 3.41
N SER A 16 5.13 1.83 4.21
CA SER A 16 6.03 1.61 5.35
C SER A 16 5.38 0.72 6.40
N ARG A 17 4.14 0.99 6.80
CA ARG A 17 3.39 0.15 7.73
C ARG A 17 3.20 -1.27 7.20
N PHE A 18 2.94 -1.43 5.91
CA PHE A 18 2.79 -2.73 5.28
C PHE A 18 4.08 -3.55 5.33
N ILE A 19 5.22 -2.98 4.91
CA ILE A 19 6.49 -3.72 4.85
C ILE A 19 7.06 -3.99 6.25
N GLN A 20 6.87 -3.09 7.22
CA GLN A 20 7.38 -3.20 8.59
C GLN A 20 6.61 -4.20 9.45
N ARG A 21 5.49 -4.78 8.99
CA ARG A 21 4.86 -5.93 9.67
C ARG A 21 5.82 -7.11 9.78
N ASN A 22 6.71 -7.28 8.83
CA ASN A 22 7.80 -8.21 8.94
C ASN A 22 8.90 -7.62 9.85
N ARG A 23 8.94 -8.05 11.09
CA ARG A 23 9.90 -7.57 12.11
C ARG A 23 11.35 -7.95 11.82
N THR A 24 11.61 -8.90 10.93
CA THR A 24 12.96 -9.28 10.50
C THR A 24 13.53 -8.30 9.47
N GLN A 25 12.69 -7.42 8.90
CA GLN A 25 13.13 -6.36 8.00
C GLN A 25 13.83 -5.25 8.79
N ILE A 26 14.82 -4.64 8.14
CA ILE A 26 15.47 -3.43 8.67
C ILE A 26 14.42 -2.33 8.74
N GLN A 27 14.09 -1.88 9.93
CA GLN A 27 13.17 -0.76 10.12
C GLN A 27 13.82 0.52 9.59
N LYS A 28 13.11 1.21 8.72
CA LYS A 28 13.52 2.51 8.16
C LYS A 28 12.34 3.45 8.21
N ASP A 29 12.58 4.63 8.70
CA ASP A 29 11.61 5.72 8.64
C ASP A 29 11.76 6.40 7.27
N ILE A 30 10.85 6.07 6.36
CA ILE A 30 10.86 6.64 5.01
C ILE A 30 10.04 7.93 5.02
N HIS A 31 10.62 8.99 4.48
CA HIS A 31 9.97 10.29 4.34
C HIS A 31 9.97 10.73 2.87
N SER A 32 8.91 11.41 2.45
CA SER A 32 8.91 12.07 1.15
C SER A 32 9.83 13.28 1.17
N PHE A 33 10.65 13.44 0.14
CA PHE A 33 11.46 14.65 -0.05
C PHE A 33 10.60 15.91 -0.20
N ASN A 34 9.50 15.79 -0.93
CA ASN A 34 8.56 16.89 -1.13
C ASN A 34 7.21 16.56 -0.47
N PRO A 35 6.84 17.25 0.63
CA PRO A 35 5.57 17.02 1.32
C PRO A 35 4.33 17.41 0.50
N GLU A 36 4.49 18.19 -0.57
CA GLU A 36 3.39 18.55 -1.48
C GLU A 36 3.00 17.42 -2.43
N ILE A 37 3.89 16.42 -2.63
CA ILE A 37 3.58 15.26 -3.46
C ILE A 37 2.56 14.39 -2.72
N LYS A 38 1.40 14.18 -3.36
CA LYS A 38 0.39 13.24 -2.91
C LYS A 38 0.36 12.04 -3.84
N THR A 39 0.56 10.85 -3.26
CA THR A 39 0.46 9.59 -4.00
C THR A 39 -0.58 8.70 -3.35
N GLU A 40 -1.61 8.36 -4.09
CA GLU A 40 -2.74 7.58 -3.61
C GLU A 40 -2.55 6.08 -3.85
N LEU A 41 -3.14 5.28 -2.96
CA LEU A 41 -3.29 3.84 -3.11
C LEU A 41 -4.77 3.50 -3.02
N GLU A 42 -5.33 2.98 -4.11
CA GLU A 42 -6.75 2.63 -4.20
C GLU A 42 -6.94 1.15 -4.51
N PHE A 43 -7.87 0.51 -3.82
CA PHE A 43 -8.23 -0.89 -4.01
C PHE A 43 -9.50 -0.98 -4.84
N CYS A 44 -9.38 -1.54 -6.05
CA CYS A 44 -10.42 -1.59 -7.06
C CYS A 44 -10.98 -3.02 -7.19
N PRO A 45 -12.14 -3.33 -6.56
CA PRO A 45 -12.77 -4.62 -6.72
C PRO A 45 -13.36 -4.79 -8.11
N TYR A 46 -13.19 -5.96 -8.71
CA TYR A 46 -13.85 -6.32 -9.95
C TYR A 46 -14.64 -7.63 -9.82
N ASN A 47 -15.61 -7.82 -10.71
CA ASN A 47 -16.20 -9.12 -10.98
C ASN A 47 -15.47 -9.78 -12.14
N ARG A 48 -15.25 -11.08 -12.08
CA ARG A 48 -14.46 -11.82 -13.09
C ARG A 48 -14.94 -11.59 -14.54
N ARG A 49 -16.26 -11.41 -14.75
CA ARG A 49 -16.86 -11.13 -16.06
C ARG A 49 -16.53 -9.73 -16.59
N ASP A 50 -16.27 -8.78 -15.68
CA ASP A 50 -16.09 -7.36 -16.01
C ASP A 50 -14.61 -6.94 -15.93
N TYR A 51 -13.68 -7.89 -15.79
CA TYR A 51 -12.25 -7.59 -15.55
C TYR A 51 -11.67 -6.62 -16.57
N CYS A 52 -11.73 -6.94 -17.86
CA CYS A 52 -11.19 -6.07 -18.90
C CYS A 52 -11.93 -4.73 -18.99
N LYS A 53 -13.26 -4.74 -18.84
CA LYS A 53 -14.08 -3.52 -18.80
C LYS A 53 -13.69 -2.61 -17.63
N THR A 54 -13.42 -3.19 -16.46
CA THR A 54 -12.96 -2.44 -15.30
C THR A 54 -11.62 -1.76 -15.59
N ILE A 55 -10.66 -2.47 -16.19
CA ILE A 55 -9.35 -1.91 -16.57
C ILE A 55 -9.53 -0.77 -17.58
N GLU A 56 -10.38 -0.95 -18.59
CA GLU A 56 -10.68 0.09 -19.59
C GLU A 56 -11.28 1.35 -18.96
N GLN A 57 -12.23 1.18 -18.03
CA GLN A 57 -12.82 2.29 -17.28
C GLN A 57 -11.78 3.04 -16.44
N LEU A 58 -10.91 2.31 -15.73
CA LEU A 58 -9.85 2.93 -14.95
C LEU A 58 -8.88 3.72 -15.82
N ILE A 59 -8.48 3.14 -16.96
CA ILE A 59 -7.58 3.80 -17.92
C ILE A 59 -8.23 5.05 -18.52
N SER A 60 -9.53 4.98 -18.84
CA SER A 60 -10.27 6.10 -19.41
C SER A 60 -10.41 7.28 -18.42
N ALA A 61 -10.42 6.99 -17.13
CA ALA A 61 -10.47 8.01 -16.08
C ALA A 61 -9.13 8.71 -15.84
N ILE A 62 -8.01 8.18 -16.34
CA ILE A 62 -6.68 8.76 -16.20
C ILE A 62 -6.43 9.77 -17.32
N PRO A 63 -5.96 11.01 -17.04
CA PRO A 63 -5.65 12.00 -18.05
C PRO A 63 -4.74 11.46 -19.16
N ALA A 64 -4.98 11.88 -20.40
CA ALA A 64 -4.32 11.30 -21.58
C ALA A 64 -2.81 11.53 -21.63
N ASP A 65 -2.33 12.60 -21.03
CA ASP A 65 -0.92 13.00 -20.92
C ASP A 65 -0.13 12.22 -19.87
N ARG A 66 -0.81 11.37 -19.06
CA ARG A 66 -0.17 10.63 -17.96
C ARG A 66 0.29 9.25 -18.40
N SER A 67 1.47 8.87 -17.92
CA SER A 67 2.02 7.53 -18.11
C SER A 67 1.34 6.49 -17.24
N ILE A 68 1.15 5.27 -17.78
CA ILE A 68 0.49 4.16 -17.07
C ILE A 68 1.33 2.90 -17.26
N PHE A 69 1.55 2.16 -16.16
CA PHE A 69 2.01 0.78 -16.21
C PHE A 69 0.91 -0.17 -15.78
N LEU A 70 0.77 -1.27 -16.53
CA LEU A 70 0.06 -2.46 -16.06
C LEU A 70 1.10 -3.39 -15.45
N LEU A 71 0.99 -3.71 -14.17
CA LEU A 71 1.93 -4.59 -13.48
C LEU A 71 1.27 -5.91 -13.11
N GLY A 72 1.88 -7.02 -13.53
CA GLY A 72 1.52 -8.37 -13.10
C GLY A 72 2.58 -8.97 -12.17
N ARG A 73 2.19 -9.88 -11.29
CA ARG A 73 3.14 -10.71 -10.53
C ARG A 73 3.88 -11.64 -11.48
N TYR A 74 3.16 -12.21 -12.45
CA TYR A 74 3.62 -13.12 -13.48
C TYR A 74 3.48 -12.54 -14.88
N SER A 75 4.22 -13.08 -15.84
CA SER A 75 4.15 -12.67 -17.25
C SER A 75 2.81 -13.04 -17.91
N PHE A 76 2.06 -13.97 -17.34
CA PHE A 76 0.76 -14.41 -17.86
C PHE A 76 -0.44 -13.74 -17.14
N ASP A 77 -0.20 -12.78 -16.25
CA ASP A 77 -1.30 -12.03 -15.59
C ASP A 77 -2.07 -11.15 -16.56
N ASP A 78 -1.51 -10.93 -17.74
CA ASP A 78 -2.14 -10.25 -18.88
C ASP A 78 -3.04 -11.17 -19.74
N TYR A 79 -3.19 -12.44 -19.38
CA TYR A 79 -3.90 -13.45 -20.18
C TYR A 79 -5.24 -12.95 -20.74
N TYR A 80 -6.10 -12.36 -19.90
CA TYR A 80 -7.39 -11.82 -20.36
C TYR A 80 -7.25 -10.60 -21.28
N LEU A 81 -6.22 -9.79 -21.08
CA LEU A 81 -5.96 -8.62 -21.91
C LEU A 81 -5.52 -9.03 -23.31
N SER A 82 -4.73 -10.11 -23.42
CA SER A 82 -4.23 -10.61 -24.71
C SER A 82 -5.33 -11.11 -25.65
N PHE A 83 -6.50 -11.48 -25.12
CA PHE A 83 -7.68 -11.82 -25.94
C PHE A 83 -8.52 -10.62 -26.35
N MET A 84 -8.51 -9.57 -25.55
CA MET A 84 -9.42 -8.44 -25.72
C MET A 84 -8.79 -7.26 -26.47
N TYR A 85 -7.45 -7.12 -26.38
CA TYR A 85 -6.75 -5.94 -26.87
C TYR A 85 -5.59 -6.31 -27.78
N GLN A 86 -5.33 -5.45 -28.75
CA GLN A 86 -4.15 -5.58 -29.60
C GLN A 86 -2.88 -5.38 -28.76
N SER A 87 -1.92 -6.28 -28.93
CA SER A 87 -0.60 -6.16 -28.31
C SER A 87 0.46 -5.74 -29.32
N ILE A 88 1.45 -4.99 -28.85
CA ILE A 88 2.60 -4.53 -29.63
C ILE A 88 3.87 -4.83 -28.84
N LYS A 89 4.83 -5.46 -29.51
CA LYS A 89 6.16 -5.71 -28.93
C LYS A 89 7.18 -4.78 -29.61
N GLU A 90 7.88 -3.98 -28.81
CA GLU A 90 8.94 -3.08 -29.26
C GLU A 90 10.23 -3.39 -28.49
N GLY A 91 11.15 -4.10 -29.16
CA GLY A 91 12.35 -4.60 -28.47
C GLY A 91 11.99 -5.53 -27.31
N ASN A 92 12.39 -5.16 -26.10
CA ASN A 92 12.10 -5.90 -24.86
C ASN A 92 10.84 -5.40 -24.12
N ARG A 93 10.12 -4.43 -24.67
CA ARG A 93 8.91 -3.85 -24.09
C ARG A 93 7.68 -4.42 -24.75
N PHE A 94 6.65 -4.59 -23.95
CA PHE A 94 5.37 -5.15 -24.36
C PHE A 94 4.23 -4.20 -24.00
N TYR A 95 3.37 -3.90 -24.97
CA TYR A 95 2.31 -2.92 -24.84
C TYR A 95 0.96 -3.48 -25.24
N TYR A 96 -0.11 -2.96 -24.65
CA TYR A 96 -1.48 -3.12 -25.08
C TYR A 96 -2.04 -1.80 -25.61
N ILE A 97 -2.87 -1.89 -26.65
CA ILE A 97 -3.68 -0.76 -27.11
C ILE A 97 -5.04 -0.89 -26.45
N ILE A 98 -5.31 -0.06 -25.46
CA ILE A 98 -6.58 -0.05 -24.71
C ILE A 98 -7.24 1.31 -24.93
N GLY A 99 -8.41 1.30 -25.61
CA GLY A 99 -8.96 2.53 -26.20
C GLY A 99 -7.97 3.12 -27.22
N ASN A 100 -7.63 4.39 -27.07
CA ASN A 100 -6.67 5.08 -27.93
C ASN A 100 -5.28 5.21 -27.25
N ARG A 101 -4.96 4.38 -26.24
CA ARG A 101 -3.73 4.50 -25.46
C ARG A 101 -2.85 3.28 -25.59
N LYS A 102 -1.56 3.52 -25.80
CA LYS A 102 -0.51 2.51 -25.75
C LYS A 102 0.01 2.41 -24.33
N ILE A 103 -0.21 1.26 -23.68
CA ILE A 103 0.05 1.05 -22.26
C ILE A 103 1.02 -0.10 -22.08
N GLU A 104 2.12 0.13 -21.35
CA GLU A 104 3.15 -0.87 -21.13
C GLU A 104 2.72 -1.89 -20.06
N PHE A 105 2.85 -3.19 -20.41
CA PHE A 105 2.69 -4.28 -19.46
C PHE A 105 4.07 -4.79 -19.03
N LEU A 106 4.25 -4.93 -17.71
CA LEU A 106 5.48 -5.37 -17.07
C LEU A 106 5.16 -6.37 -15.94
N THR A 107 6.07 -7.30 -15.71
CA THR A 107 6.07 -7.97 -14.40
C THR A 107 6.65 -7.03 -13.33
N VAL A 108 6.23 -7.20 -12.08
CA VAL A 108 6.77 -6.38 -10.97
C VAL A 108 8.28 -6.46 -10.91
N HIS A 109 8.89 -7.61 -11.20
CA HIS A 109 10.34 -7.76 -11.25
C HIS A 109 11.00 -6.85 -12.30
N LYS A 110 10.41 -6.78 -13.50
CA LYS A 110 10.91 -5.93 -14.59
C LYS A 110 10.68 -4.45 -14.33
N SER A 111 9.75 -4.10 -13.43
CA SER A 111 9.49 -2.71 -13.08
C SER A 111 10.50 -2.10 -12.10
N LYS A 112 11.46 -2.89 -11.57
CA LYS A 112 12.51 -2.38 -10.69
C LYS A 112 13.32 -1.28 -11.40
N GLY A 113 13.43 -0.11 -10.76
CA GLY A 113 14.11 1.07 -11.35
C GLY A 113 13.24 1.93 -12.25
N LEU A 114 12.07 1.44 -12.68
CA LEU A 114 11.12 2.20 -13.50
C LEU A 114 10.07 2.90 -12.63
N GLU A 115 9.35 3.85 -13.24
CA GLU A 115 8.25 4.59 -12.60
C GLU A 115 7.27 5.09 -13.65
N ALA A 116 6.00 5.27 -13.25
CA ALA A 116 4.96 5.87 -14.06
C ALA A 116 4.10 6.80 -13.20
N ASP A 117 3.29 7.66 -13.83
CA ASP A 117 2.35 8.49 -13.08
C ASP A 117 1.29 7.63 -12.39
N TYR A 118 0.78 6.63 -13.11
CA TYR A 118 -0.21 5.67 -12.61
C TYR A 118 0.29 4.24 -12.78
N VAL A 119 -0.04 3.41 -11.80
CA VAL A 119 0.20 1.97 -11.84
C VAL A 119 -1.12 1.24 -11.61
N ILE A 120 -1.43 0.28 -12.47
CA ILE A 120 -2.54 -0.64 -12.29
C ILE A 120 -1.95 -2.01 -12.00
N LEU A 121 -2.08 -2.47 -10.75
CA LEU A 121 -1.58 -3.76 -10.31
C LEU A 121 -2.64 -4.83 -10.50
N LEU A 122 -2.33 -5.83 -11.32
CA LEU A 122 -3.26 -6.85 -11.77
C LEU A 122 -3.28 -8.06 -10.81
N GLN A 123 -4.41 -8.79 -10.80
CA GLN A 123 -4.56 -10.12 -10.19
C GLN A 123 -4.14 -10.22 -8.71
N CYS A 124 -4.47 -9.21 -7.89
CA CYS A 124 -4.20 -9.25 -6.45
C CYS A 124 -5.23 -10.13 -5.72
N ASN A 125 -5.33 -11.39 -6.16
CA ASN A 125 -6.33 -12.36 -5.73
C ASN A 125 -5.72 -13.43 -4.83
N LYS A 126 -6.58 -14.07 -4.03
CA LYS A 126 -6.25 -15.30 -3.31
C LYS A 126 -6.31 -16.48 -4.28
N ASP A 127 -5.21 -16.75 -4.93
CA ASP A 127 -5.06 -17.84 -5.91
C ASP A 127 -3.62 -18.39 -5.84
N THR A 128 -3.40 -19.61 -6.38
CA THR A 128 -2.06 -20.22 -6.47
C THR A 128 -1.08 -19.28 -7.18
N TYR A 129 -1.53 -18.64 -8.26
CA TYR A 129 -0.77 -17.64 -9.03
C TYR A 129 -1.23 -16.20 -8.73
N GLY A 130 -1.79 -15.96 -7.55
CA GLY A 130 -2.20 -14.63 -7.14
C GLY A 130 -1.05 -13.74 -6.68
N PHE A 131 -1.39 -12.65 -6.01
CA PHE A 131 -0.40 -11.78 -5.38
C PHE A 131 -0.81 -11.45 -3.93
N PRO A 132 -0.24 -12.14 -2.90
CA PRO A 132 0.96 -13.00 -2.96
C PRO A 132 0.71 -14.34 -3.66
N SER A 133 1.78 -14.86 -4.26
CA SER A 133 1.83 -16.23 -4.75
C SER A 133 1.68 -17.23 -3.60
N LEU A 134 0.90 -18.30 -3.83
CA LEU A 134 0.79 -19.41 -2.89
C LEU A 134 1.72 -20.57 -3.26
N ILE A 135 2.57 -20.39 -4.27
CA ILE A 135 3.60 -21.38 -4.64
C ILE A 135 4.66 -21.35 -3.55
N ASN A 136 4.83 -22.49 -2.88
CA ASN A 136 5.92 -22.64 -1.92
C ASN A 136 7.25 -22.73 -2.66
N ASP A 137 8.27 -22.09 -2.12
CA ASP A 137 9.64 -22.29 -2.59
C ASP A 137 10.04 -23.75 -2.44
N ASP A 138 10.87 -24.26 -3.37
CA ASP A 138 11.39 -25.61 -3.31
C ASP A 138 12.11 -25.80 -1.95
N PRO A 139 11.80 -26.86 -1.19
CA PRO A 139 12.48 -27.16 0.08
C PRO A 139 14.01 -27.18 -0.01
N ILE A 140 14.56 -27.47 -1.19
CA ILE A 140 16.01 -27.45 -1.44
C ILE A 140 16.59 -26.03 -1.25
N LEU A 141 15.82 -24.99 -1.56
CA LEU A 141 16.27 -23.61 -1.36
C LEU A 141 16.52 -23.29 0.12
N ASN A 142 15.78 -23.92 1.04
CA ASN A 142 15.98 -23.74 2.48
C ASN A 142 17.34 -24.26 2.97
N TYR A 143 17.97 -25.19 2.24
CA TYR A 143 19.31 -25.68 2.57
C TYR A 143 20.44 -24.79 2.06
N VAL A 144 20.16 -23.97 1.05
CA VAL A 144 21.15 -23.09 0.41
C VAL A 144 21.09 -21.67 0.98
N LEU A 145 19.88 -21.23 1.38
CA LEU A 145 19.68 -19.91 1.98
C LEU A 145 19.95 -19.98 3.49
N THR A 146 21.06 -19.45 3.92
CA THR A 146 21.49 -19.41 5.33
C THR A 146 20.55 -18.64 6.27
N GLN A 147 19.59 -17.89 5.73
CA GLN A 147 18.50 -17.21 6.45
C GLN A 147 17.26 -17.12 5.56
N SER A 148 16.44 -18.17 5.50
CA SER A 148 15.11 -18.03 4.93
C SER A 148 14.28 -17.09 5.79
N ASP A 149 13.66 -16.09 5.19
CA ASP A 149 12.72 -15.19 5.86
C ASP A 149 11.52 -16.03 6.34
N GLN A 150 11.46 -16.32 7.64
CA GLN A 150 10.39 -17.13 8.24
C GLN A 150 9.05 -16.38 8.32
N PHE A 151 9.04 -15.09 7.97
CA PHE A 151 7.80 -14.31 7.99
C PHE A 151 6.90 -14.71 6.81
N PRO A 152 5.61 -15.00 7.05
CA PRO A 152 4.68 -15.42 5.99
C PRO A 152 4.69 -14.44 4.81
N TYR A 153 4.95 -14.97 3.62
CA TYR A 153 5.03 -14.18 2.38
C TYR A 153 6.08 -13.06 2.41
N GLY A 154 7.19 -13.20 3.13
CA GLY A 154 8.19 -12.14 3.31
C GLY A 154 8.72 -11.58 1.98
N GLU A 155 9.10 -12.48 1.03
CA GLU A 155 9.56 -12.08 -0.31
C GLU A 155 8.43 -11.47 -1.15
N GLU A 156 7.26 -12.08 -1.16
CA GLU A 156 6.08 -11.55 -1.85
C GLU A 156 5.67 -10.17 -1.31
N ARG A 157 5.84 -9.94 0.00
CA ARG A 157 5.58 -8.65 0.62
C ARG A 157 6.56 -7.58 0.14
N ARG A 158 7.84 -7.91 0.03
CA ARG A 158 8.85 -7.02 -0.56
C ARG A 158 8.51 -6.69 -2.02
N LEU A 159 8.08 -7.69 -2.77
CA LEU A 159 7.70 -7.51 -4.16
C LEU A 159 6.44 -6.65 -4.30
N PHE A 160 5.43 -6.87 -3.46
CA PHE A 160 4.23 -6.05 -3.43
C PHE A 160 4.54 -4.58 -3.06
N TYR A 161 5.40 -4.37 -2.07
CA TYR A 161 5.91 -3.04 -1.74
C TYR A 161 6.57 -2.37 -2.95
N VAL A 162 7.42 -3.10 -3.69
CA VAL A 162 8.02 -2.59 -4.93
C VAL A 162 6.93 -2.18 -5.91
N ALA A 163 5.91 -3.02 -6.13
CA ALA A 163 4.83 -2.75 -7.09
C ALA A 163 4.06 -1.47 -6.75
N ILE A 164 3.57 -1.36 -5.51
CA ILE A 164 2.75 -0.20 -5.11
C ILE A 164 3.53 1.11 -5.07
N THR A 165 4.85 1.05 -4.92
CA THR A 165 5.74 2.23 -4.90
C THR A 165 6.31 2.61 -6.28
N ARG A 166 5.78 2.06 -7.39
CA ARG A 166 6.19 2.47 -8.75
C ARG A 166 5.46 3.69 -9.27
N ALA A 167 4.32 4.04 -8.67
CA ALA A 167 3.53 5.19 -9.07
C ALA A 167 4.07 6.49 -8.46
N LYS A 168 3.95 7.59 -9.23
CA LYS A 168 4.16 8.95 -8.75
C LYS A 168 2.89 9.55 -8.17
N LEU A 169 1.74 9.30 -8.80
CA LEU A 169 0.46 9.92 -8.45
C LEU A 169 -0.51 8.92 -7.81
N LYS A 170 -0.68 7.72 -8.43
CA LYS A 170 -1.68 6.78 -7.95
C LYS A 170 -1.38 5.33 -8.34
N THR A 171 -1.54 4.44 -7.38
CA THR A 171 -1.58 2.99 -7.62
C THR A 171 -3.00 2.46 -7.43
N LEU A 172 -3.49 1.74 -8.44
CA LEU A 172 -4.80 1.07 -8.48
C LEU A 172 -4.56 -0.44 -8.35
N VAL A 173 -5.01 -1.04 -7.26
CA VAL A 173 -4.81 -2.47 -6.97
C VAL A 173 -6.09 -3.22 -7.33
N LEU A 174 -6.05 -4.04 -8.38
CA LEU A 174 -7.20 -4.80 -8.87
C LEU A 174 -7.28 -6.17 -8.19
N TYR A 175 -8.46 -6.49 -7.67
CA TYR A 175 -8.73 -7.78 -7.04
C TYR A 175 -10.15 -8.29 -7.33
N ASP A 176 -10.30 -9.62 -7.48
CA ASP A 176 -11.64 -10.25 -7.57
C ASP A 176 -12.36 -10.05 -6.23
N LYS A 177 -13.53 -9.40 -6.28
CA LYS A 177 -14.34 -9.07 -5.09
C LYS A 177 -14.63 -10.28 -4.20
N ARG A 178 -14.68 -11.49 -4.77
CA ARG A 178 -14.96 -12.73 -4.03
C ARG A 178 -13.73 -13.37 -3.41
N PHE A 179 -12.54 -13.04 -3.94
CA PHE A 179 -11.29 -13.68 -3.57
C PHE A 179 -10.16 -12.66 -3.39
N PRO A 180 -10.32 -11.65 -2.49
CA PRO A 180 -9.24 -10.72 -2.22
C PRO A 180 -8.02 -11.47 -1.67
N SER A 181 -6.84 -11.03 -2.03
CA SER A 181 -5.61 -11.60 -1.46
C SER A 181 -5.43 -11.17 0.00
N VAL A 182 -4.59 -11.89 0.73
CA VAL A 182 -4.25 -11.54 2.12
C VAL A 182 -3.66 -10.12 2.23
N PHE A 183 -2.95 -9.64 1.21
CA PHE A 183 -2.41 -8.28 1.21
C PHE A 183 -3.50 -7.24 1.03
N VAL A 184 -4.45 -7.48 0.14
CA VAL A 184 -5.64 -6.63 -0.02
C VAL A 184 -6.44 -6.56 1.27
N ASP A 185 -6.70 -7.71 1.90
CA ASP A 185 -7.42 -7.77 3.18
C ASP A 185 -6.70 -7.00 4.29
N GLU A 186 -5.37 -7.07 4.34
CA GLU A 186 -4.58 -6.34 5.32
C GLU A 186 -4.78 -4.81 5.22
N PHE A 187 -4.82 -4.27 4.01
CA PHE A 187 -5.06 -2.83 3.81
C PHE A 187 -6.50 -2.46 4.14
N LEU A 188 -7.48 -3.20 3.62
CA LEU A 188 -8.91 -2.93 3.84
C LEU A 188 -9.32 -3.03 5.32
N GLN A 189 -8.74 -3.99 6.07
CA GLN A 189 -8.97 -4.11 7.51
C GLN A 189 -8.28 -2.98 8.28
N SER A 190 -7.08 -2.58 7.86
CA SER A 190 -6.37 -1.46 8.48
C SER A 190 -7.16 -0.15 8.35
N ASP A 191 -7.81 0.07 7.23
CA ASP A 191 -8.61 1.27 6.99
C ASP A 191 -9.88 1.28 7.86
N LYS A 192 -10.56 0.13 8.00
CA LYS A 192 -11.73 -0.01 8.91
C LYS A 192 -11.34 0.25 10.37
N ILE A 193 -10.25 -0.35 10.84
CA ILE A 193 -9.74 -0.14 12.21
C ILE A 193 -9.36 1.34 12.40
N THR A 194 -8.78 1.97 11.38
CA THR A 194 -8.42 3.39 11.43
C THR A 194 -9.68 4.27 11.49
N GLU A 195 -10.71 4.01 10.68
CA GLU A 195 -11.97 4.75 10.73
C GLU A 195 -12.68 4.60 12.07
N GLU A 196 -12.78 3.39 12.62
CA GLU A 196 -13.36 3.15 13.94
C GLU A 196 -12.55 3.86 15.04
N ASN A 197 -11.23 3.85 14.98
CA ASN A 197 -10.37 4.57 15.90
C ASN A 197 -10.55 6.08 15.79
N TYR A 198 -10.73 6.63 14.56
CA TYR A 198 -11.02 8.06 14.39
C TYR A 198 -12.40 8.45 14.94
N LYS A 199 -13.43 7.61 14.74
CA LYS A 199 -14.74 7.84 15.36
C LYS A 199 -14.66 7.86 16.88
N LYS A 200 -13.88 6.94 17.45
CA LYS A 200 -13.70 6.82 18.91
C LYS A 200 -12.73 7.85 19.49
N HIS A 201 -11.71 8.21 18.73
CA HIS A 201 -10.62 9.12 19.15
C HIS A 201 -10.29 10.15 18.05
N PRO A 202 -11.14 11.18 17.87
CA PRO A 202 -11.03 12.12 16.75
C PRO A 202 -9.74 12.95 16.72
N ASN A 203 -8.97 12.95 17.80
CA ASN A 203 -7.68 13.61 17.90
C ASN A 203 -6.48 12.62 17.96
N ALA A 204 -6.68 11.33 17.65
CA ALA A 204 -5.65 10.29 17.80
C ALA A 204 -4.32 10.64 17.12
N ASN A 205 -4.36 11.13 15.87
CA ASN A 205 -3.16 11.41 15.06
C ASN A 205 -2.83 12.93 14.99
N LYS A 206 -3.54 13.78 15.71
CA LYS A 206 -3.21 15.23 15.73
C LYS A 206 -1.96 15.46 16.56
N ARG A 207 -1.08 16.35 16.04
CA ARG A 207 0.12 16.75 16.76
C ARG A 207 -0.21 17.32 18.14
N TRP A 208 0.59 16.98 19.15
CA TRP A 208 0.51 17.60 20.45
C TRP A 208 0.98 19.04 20.37
N THR A 209 0.15 19.96 20.81
CA THR A 209 0.46 21.39 20.88
C THR A 209 0.72 21.79 22.33
N LYS A 210 1.43 22.88 22.55
CA LYS A 210 1.64 23.44 23.91
C LYS A 210 0.32 23.64 24.67
N ARG A 211 -0.74 24.09 23.95
CA ARG A 211 -2.08 24.26 24.53
C ARG A 211 -2.70 22.90 24.94
N ALA A 212 -2.53 21.87 24.14
CA ALA A 212 -3.01 20.53 24.48
C ALA A 212 -2.24 19.95 25.67
N ASP A 213 -0.94 20.20 25.77
CA ASP A 213 -0.11 19.75 26.90
C ASP A 213 -0.54 20.45 28.20
N LEU A 214 -0.74 21.75 28.16
CA LEU A 214 -1.23 22.50 29.33
C LEU A 214 -2.61 22.02 29.77
N PHE A 215 -3.50 21.75 28.85
CA PHE A 215 -4.83 21.21 29.16
C PHE A 215 -4.76 19.79 29.78
N LEU A 216 -3.87 18.94 29.23
CA LEU A 216 -3.59 17.63 29.78
C LEU A 216 -3.09 17.70 31.24
N LEU A 217 -2.06 18.52 31.48
CA LEU A 217 -1.47 18.70 32.81
C LEU A 217 -2.47 19.28 33.82
N LYS A 218 -3.31 20.23 33.39
CA LYS A 218 -4.37 20.76 34.22
C LYS A 218 -5.35 19.67 34.68
N LEU A 219 -5.90 18.88 33.74
CA LEU A 219 -6.83 17.81 34.08
C LEU A 219 -6.21 16.72 34.96
N TYR A 220 -4.94 16.41 34.71
CA TYR A 220 -4.20 15.44 35.51
C TYR A 220 -3.93 15.96 36.92
N GLY A 221 -3.56 17.24 37.08
CA GLY A 221 -3.38 17.91 38.38
C GLY A 221 -4.68 18.07 39.16
N GLU A 222 -5.84 18.13 38.48
CA GLU A 222 -7.18 18.10 39.11
C GLU A 222 -7.60 16.68 39.55
N GLY A 223 -6.74 15.67 39.41
CA GLY A 223 -7.01 14.29 39.82
C GLY A 223 -8.00 13.54 38.92
N LYS A 224 -8.22 14.01 37.69
CA LYS A 224 -9.11 13.33 36.76
C LYS A 224 -8.51 12.00 36.28
N SER A 225 -9.34 10.98 36.13
CA SER A 225 -8.90 9.67 35.65
C SER A 225 -8.36 9.73 34.21
N ILE A 226 -7.41 8.88 33.86
CA ILE A 226 -6.84 8.76 32.50
C ILE A 226 -7.96 8.54 31.46
N LYS A 227 -8.98 7.75 31.80
CA LYS A 227 -10.16 7.50 30.95
C LYS A 227 -10.90 8.80 30.68
N TYR A 228 -11.20 9.58 31.70
CA TYR A 228 -11.88 10.87 31.56
C TYR A 228 -11.08 11.85 30.71
N ILE A 229 -9.77 11.94 30.94
CA ILE A 229 -8.85 12.79 30.17
C ILE A 229 -8.82 12.37 28.69
N ALA A 230 -8.73 11.05 28.43
CA ALA A 230 -8.74 10.49 27.08
C ALA A 230 -10.01 10.86 26.32
N ASP A 231 -11.17 10.68 26.94
CA ASP A 231 -12.48 11.01 26.35
C ASP A 231 -12.59 12.52 26.08
N LYS A 232 -12.20 13.38 27.04
CA LYS A 232 -12.24 14.83 26.90
C LYS A 232 -11.30 15.37 25.83
N MET A 233 -10.13 14.72 25.66
CA MET A 233 -9.14 15.11 24.67
C MET A 233 -9.33 14.42 23.31
N GLY A 234 -10.29 13.48 23.19
CA GLY A 234 -10.54 12.70 21.98
C GLY A 234 -9.33 11.87 21.57
N ARG A 235 -8.61 11.30 22.55
CA ARG A 235 -7.40 10.51 22.35
C ARG A 235 -7.49 9.18 23.12
N SER A 236 -6.68 8.20 22.72
CA SER A 236 -6.62 6.93 23.46
C SER A 236 -5.95 7.11 24.83
N GLN A 237 -6.33 6.28 25.81
CA GLN A 237 -5.71 6.27 27.13
C GLN A 237 -4.19 6.06 27.05
N THR A 238 -3.73 5.16 26.17
CA THR A 238 -2.31 4.93 25.92
C THR A 238 -1.59 6.20 25.44
N SER A 239 -2.21 6.96 24.52
CA SER A 239 -1.65 8.24 24.05
C SER A 239 -1.52 9.28 25.17
N ILE A 240 -2.48 9.32 26.11
CA ILE A 240 -2.42 10.19 27.28
C ILE A 240 -1.26 9.80 28.20
N ILE A 241 -1.15 8.50 28.52
CA ILE A 241 -0.07 7.98 29.40
C ILE A 241 1.31 8.27 28.79
N MET A 242 1.50 7.96 27.49
CA MET A 242 2.77 8.22 26.80
C MET A 242 3.12 9.71 26.81
N ARG A 243 2.12 10.59 26.64
CA ARG A 243 2.38 12.04 26.66
C ARG A 243 2.73 12.56 28.06
N LEU A 244 2.02 12.10 29.09
CA LEU A 244 2.37 12.43 30.49
C LEU A 244 3.79 11.99 30.84
N ASN A 245 4.19 10.77 30.47
CA ASN A 245 5.54 10.29 30.69
C ASN A 245 6.59 11.17 29.99
N LYS A 246 6.28 11.67 28.80
CA LYS A 246 7.18 12.57 28.06
C LYS A 246 7.25 13.99 28.64
N LEU A 247 6.21 14.45 29.31
CA LEU A 247 6.18 15.79 29.93
C LEU A 247 6.77 15.80 31.33
N ASN A 248 6.93 14.64 31.97
CA ASN A 248 7.53 14.47 33.30
C ASN A 248 9.04 14.14 33.24
N GLN A 249 9.62 14.08 32.04
CA GLN A 249 11.07 14.02 31.79
C GLN A 249 11.62 15.41 31.54
#